data_a2655abb90254f7c93567e51fbfc8e59
#
_entry.id   a2655abb90254f7c93567e51fbfc8e59
#
_cell.length_a   1.000
_cell.length_b   1.000
_cell.length_c   1.000
_cell.angle_alpha   90.00
_cell.angle_beta   90.00
_cell.angle_gamma   90.00
#
_symmetry.space_group_name_H-M   'P 1'
#
loop_
_entity.id
_entity.type
_entity.pdbx_description
1 polymer ?
#
loop_
_entity_poly.entity_id
_entity_poly.type
_entity_poly.pdbx_seq_one_letter_code
_entity_poly.pdbx_strand_id
1 'polypeptide(L)'
;MTDTSLFLFIIWERARNHTDSIMNDLNENFTIRDVFEIEWNKNEFLQNLKRFYGKSLPDAKQKATTCGMGPFLLIVVSDSKSHLQEPSKSKFSSERDLVNVNILNSKLKYRKLIGEEFTVHSTVSENETEHNLTLLFG
;
A
#
# COMPACT_ATOMS: atom_id res chain seq x y z
N MET A 1 -14.17 14.77 -15.60
CA MET A 1 -13.96 14.89 -14.16
C MET A 1 -12.69 14.16 -13.74
N THR A 2 -11.84 14.80 -12.99
CA THR A 2 -10.61 14.18 -12.51
C THR A 2 -10.96 13.23 -11.36
N ASP A 3 -10.43 12.02 -11.39
CA ASP A 3 -10.59 11.10 -10.30
C ASP A 3 -9.76 11.61 -9.11
N THR A 4 -10.43 11.84 -7.98
CA THR A 4 -9.79 12.32 -6.76
C THR A 4 -9.55 11.22 -5.73
N SER A 5 -9.87 9.96 -6.09
CA SER A 5 -9.64 8.83 -5.19
C SER A 5 -8.15 8.68 -4.89
N LEU A 6 -7.86 8.44 -3.62
CA LEU A 6 -6.49 8.27 -3.15
C LEU A 6 -6.16 6.80 -2.96
N PHE A 7 -4.91 6.49 -3.26
CA PHE A 7 -4.35 5.16 -3.05
C PHE A 7 -3.02 5.31 -2.35
N LEU A 8 -2.62 4.27 -1.63
CA LEU A 8 -1.39 4.31 -0.84
C LEU A 8 -0.42 3.26 -1.32
N PHE A 9 0.87 3.60 -1.29
CA PHE A 9 1.96 2.65 -1.37
C PHE A 9 2.78 2.75 -0.10
N ILE A 10 3.16 1.62 0.46
CA ILE A 10 4.07 1.58 1.61
C ILE A 10 5.31 0.82 1.18
N ILE A 11 6.47 1.48 1.36
CA ILE A 11 7.76 0.85 1.16
C ILE A 11 8.30 0.56 2.56
N TRP A 12 8.24 -0.72 2.97
CA TRP A 12 8.72 -1.13 4.28
C TRP A 12 10.24 -0.98 4.37
N GLU A 13 10.77 -0.95 5.58
CA GLU A 13 12.18 -0.68 5.82
C GLU A 13 13.14 -1.45 4.91
N ARG A 14 12.91 -2.76 4.75
CA ARG A 14 13.83 -3.60 3.99
C ARG A 14 13.80 -3.34 2.49
N ALA A 15 12.80 -2.62 2.00
CA ALA A 15 12.70 -2.23 0.60
C ALA A 15 13.10 -0.77 0.35
N ARG A 16 13.53 -0.03 1.38
CA ARG A 16 13.81 1.41 1.26
C ARG A 16 14.96 1.72 0.29
N ASN A 17 15.85 0.76 0.02
CA ASN A 17 16.91 0.93 -0.99
C ASN A 17 16.36 1.00 -2.42
N HIS A 18 15.11 0.62 -2.64
CA HIS A 18 14.45 0.73 -3.95
C HIS A 18 13.56 1.99 -4.06
N THR A 19 13.61 2.88 -3.08
CA THR A 19 12.76 4.06 -3.02
C THR A 19 12.82 4.91 -4.28
N ASP A 20 14.02 5.23 -4.76
CA ASP A 20 14.17 6.11 -5.93
C ASP A 20 13.53 5.52 -7.17
N SER A 21 13.76 4.24 -7.43
CA SER A 21 13.17 3.55 -8.59
C SER A 21 11.64 3.55 -8.51
N ILE A 22 11.08 3.25 -7.34
CA ILE A 22 9.63 3.23 -7.13
C ILE A 22 9.04 4.63 -7.27
N MET A 23 9.67 5.63 -6.64
CA MET A 23 9.19 7.01 -6.72
C MET A 23 9.19 7.55 -8.15
N ASN A 24 10.23 7.24 -8.92
CA ASN A 24 10.29 7.66 -10.32
C ASN A 24 9.16 7.04 -11.14
N ASP A 25 8.91 5.74 -10.95
CA ASP A 25 7.82 5.05 -11.64
C ASP A 25 6.46 5.58 -11.22
N LEU A 26 6.24 5.81 -9.93
CA LEU A 26 4.99 6.38 -9.43
C LEU A 26 4.75 7.78 -10.00
N ASN A 27 5.79 8.59 -10.07
CA ASN A 27 5.68 9.95 -10.60
C ASN A 27 5.32 9.96 -12.10
N GLU A 28 5.75 8.96 -12.85
CA GLU A 28 5.42 8.84 -14.26
C GLU A 28 3.98 8.38 -14.50
N ASN A 29 3.45 7.55 -13.61
CA ASN A 29 2.17 6.87 -13.82
C ASN A 29 1.01 7.47 -13.03
N PHE A 30 1.31 8.19 -11.96
CA PHE A 30 0.30 8.75 -11.05
C PHE A 30 0.68 10.16 -10.64
N THR A 31 -0.21 10.81 -9.90
CA THR A 31 0.11 12.08 -9.26
C THR A 31 0.46 11.79 -7.79
N ILE A 32 1.69 12.05 -7.41
CA ILE A 32 2.10 11.91 -6.01
C ILE A 32 1.55 13.11 -5.24
N ARG A 33 0.71 12.84 -4.24
CA ARG A 33 0.05 13.87 -3.44
C ARG A 33 0.81 14.19 -2.17
N ASP A 34 1.39 13.17 -1.55
CA ASP A 34 2.12 13.37 -0.31
C ASP A 34 3.06 12.19 -0.06
N VAL A 35 4.09 12.43 0.76
CA VAL A 35 5.06 11.40 1.15
C VAL A 35 5.37 11.59 2.62
N PHE A 36 5.26 10.53 3.41
CA PHE A 36 5.55 10.54 4.84
C PHE A 36 6.53 9.44 5.19
N GLU A 37 7.48 9.75 6.07
CA GLU A 37 8.27 8.72 6.72
C GLU A 37 7.62 8.45 8.07
N ILE A 38 7.31 7.19 8.34
CA ILE A 38 6.62 6.78 9.57
C ILE A 38 7.46 5.77 10.30
N GLU A 39 7.58 5.95 11.61
CA GLU A 39 8.24 4.99 12.48
C GLU A 39 7.26 4.56 13.57
N TRP A 40 7.00 3.25 13.65
CA TRP A 40 6.21 2.70 14.75
C TRP A 40 7.14 2.26 15.88
N ASN A 41 6.68 2.45 17.10
CA ASN A 41 7.37 1.91 18.27
C ASN A 41 7.51 0.40 18.13
N LYS A 42 8.71 -0.13 18.34
CA LYS A 42 8.99 -1.56 18.17
C LYS A 42 8.09 -2.45 19.04
N ASN A 43 7.73 -1.98 20.23
CA ASN A 43 6.87 -2.73 21.13
C ASN A 43 5.43 -2.86 20.60
N GLU A 44 5.02 -1.95 19.73
CA GLU A 44 3.67 -1.91 19.18
C GLU A 44 3.61 -2.37 17.71
N PHE A 45 4.76 -2.60 17.10
CA PHE A 45 4.84 -2.88 15.65
C PHE A 45 3.98 -4.09 15.25
N LEU A 46 4.11 -5.20 15.96
CA LEU A 46 3.35 -6.41 15.66
C LEU A 46 1.85 -6.18 15.77
N GLN A 47 1.42 -5.48 16.81
CA GLN A 47 0.00 -5.18 17.00
C GLN A 47 -0.52 -4.26 15.90
N ASN A 48 0.29 -3.27 15.51
CA ASN A 48 -0.08 -2.36 14.43
C ASN A 48 -0.19 -3.09 13.09
N LEU A 49 0.71 -4.03 12.81
CA LEU A 49 0.59 -4.86 11.61
C LEU A 49 -0.70 -5.69 11.60
N LYS A 50 -1.06 -6.26 12.75
CA LYS A 50 -2.29 -7.04 12.87
C LYS A 50 -3.52 -6.18 12.60
N ARG A 51 -3.54 -4.96 13.09
CA ARG A 51 -4.63 -4.01 12.83
C ARG A 51 -4.66 -3.61 11.36
N PHE A 52 -3.49 -3.38 10.78
CA PHE A 52 -3.35 -2.92 9.42
C PHE A 52 -3.85 -3.95 8.40
N TYR A 53 -3.44 -5.19 8.54
CA TYR A 53 -3.80 -6.26 7.62
C TYR A 53 -5.05 -7.06 8.04
N GLY A 54 -5.45 -6.93 9.30
CA GLY A 54 -6.61 -7.63 9.82
C GLY A 54 -6.43 -9.15 9.79
N LYS A 55 -7.53 -9.85 9.50
CA LYS A 55 -7.55 -11.32 9.49
C LYS A 55 -6.77 -11.93 8.33
N SER A 56 -6.37 -11.12 7.35
CA SER A 56 -5.63 -11.61 6.20
C SER A 56 -4.16 -11.86 6.50
N LEU A 57 -3.69 -11.53 7.70
CA LEU A 57 -2.29 -11.70 8.08
C LEU A 57 -2.13 -12.93 8.97
N PRO A 58 -1.67 -14.07 8.40
CA PRO A 58 -1.56 -15.32 9.17
C PRO A 58 -0.41 -15.32 10.19
N ASP A 59 0.67 -14.59 9.92
CA ASP A 59 1.84 -14.55 10.79
C ASP A 59 2.45 -13.15 10.81
N ALA A 60 2.04 -12.34 11.80
CA ALA A 60 2.51 -10.97 11.93
C ALA A 60 4.01 -10.90 12.27
N LYS A 61 4.51 -11.87 13.02
CA LYS A 61 5.92 -11.90 13.42
C LYS A 61 6.83 -12.14 12.22
N GLN A 62 6.47 -13.07 11.35
CA GLN A 62 7.21 -13.33 10.13
C GLN A 62 7.13 -12.12 9.19
N LYS A 63 5.97 -11.51 9.07
CA LYS A 63 5.79 -10.31 8.26
C LYS A 63 6.68 -9.17 8.75
N ALA A 64 6.73 -8.94 10.05
CA ALA A 64 7.58 -7.91 10.64
C ALA A 64 9.06 -8.16 10.34
N THR A 65 9.50 -9.41 10.42
CA THR A 65 10.86 -9.78 10.11
C THR A 65 11.19 -9.54 8.63
N THR A 66 10.28 -9.92 7.74
CA THR A 66 10.45 -9.75 6.30
C THR A 66 10.48 -8.28 5.90
N CYS A 67 9.59 -7.48 6.44
CA CYS A 67 9.47 -6.06 6.10
C CYS A 67 10.52 -5.18 6.78
N GLY A 68 11.02 -5.60 7.93
CA GLY A 68 11.79 -4.77 8.82
C GLY A 68 10.87 -3.96 9.73
N MET A 69 11.37 -3.59 10.91
CA MET A 69 10.60 -2.87 11.92
C MET A 69 11.04 -1.41 12.09
N GLY A 70 11.89 -0.93 11.18
CA GLY A 70 12.34 0.45 11.18
C GLY A 70 11.40 1.38 10.40
N PRO A 71 11.84 2.63 10.17
CA PRO A 71 11.02 3.60 9.46
C PRO A 71 10.63 3.11 8.06
N PHE A 72 9.36 3.32 7.72
CA PHE A 72 8.85 2.99 6.39
C PHE A 72 8.30 4.24 5.71
N LEU A 73 8.17 4.17 4.40
CA LEU A 73 7.71 5.30 3.61
C LEU A 73 6.26 5.08 3.18
N LEU A 74 5.42 6.09 3.43
CA LEU A 74 4.04 6.11 2.97
C LEU A 74 3.93 7.12 1.85
N ILE A 75 3.45 6.67 0.68
CA ILE A 75 3.27 7.51 -0.50
C ILE A 75 1.79 7.54 -0.86
N VAL A 76 1.23 8.73 -0.91
CA VAL A 76 -0.17 8.93 -1.26
C VAL A 76 -0.23 9.39 -2.71
N VAL A 77 -1.00 8.67 -3.52
CA VAL A 77 -1.12 8.99 -4.95
C VAL A 77 -2.59 9.07 -5.36
N SER A 78 -2.83 9.78 -6.46
CA SER A 78 -4.12 9.73 -7.15
C SER A 78 -3.88 9.31 -8.60
N ASP A 79 -4.89 8.68 -9.20
CA ASP A 79 -4.82 8.18 -10.57
C ASP A 79 -5.88 8.85 -11.43
N SER A 80 -5.45 9.73 -12.33
CA SER A 80 -6.36 10.44 -13.24
C SER A 80 -6.94 9.54 -14.33
N LYS A 81 -6.39 8.34 -14.49
CA LYS A 81 -6.81 7.38 -15.53
C LYS A 81 -7.21 6.06 -14.89
N SER A 82 -7.93 6.12 -13.77
CA SER A 82 -8.35 4.93 -13.04
C SER A 82 -9.02 3.89 -13.93
N HIS A 83 -8.63 2.64 -13.73
CA HIS A 83 -9.24 1.49 -14.40
C HIS A 83 -9.78 0.56 -13.31
N LEU A 84 -11.06 0.70 -13.00
CA LEU A 84 -11.70 -0.02 -11.92
C LEU A 84 -12.28 -1.35 -12.40
N GLN A 85 -12.16 -2.38 -11.55
CA GLN A 85 -12.61 -3.72 -11.85
C GLN A 85 -13.12 -4.38 -10.57
N GLU A 86 -14.11 -5.26 -10.70
CA GLU A 86 -14.59 -6.03 -9.56
C GLU A 86 -13.48 -6.92 -9.00
N PRO A 87 -13.37 -7.02 -7.66
CA PRO A 87 -12.38 -7.89 -7.06
C PRO A 87 -12.68 -9.34 -7.37
N SER A 88 -11.63 -10.10 -7.71
CA SER A 88 -11.79 -11.54 -7.94
C SER A 88 -12.11 -12.21 -6.62
N LYS A 89 -12.99 -13.21 -6.63
CA LYS A 89 -13.39 -14.04 -5.48
C LYS A 89 -14.25 -13.35 -4.43
N SER A 90 -14.72 -12.13 -4.64
CA SER A 90 -15.63 -11.53 -3.68
C SER A 90 -16.93 -11.14 -4.32
N LYS A 91 -17.97 -11.14 -3.51
CA LYS A 91 -19.24 -10.60 -3.94
C LYS A 91 -19.09 -9.08 -4.02
N PHE A 92 -19.38 -8.51 -5.15
CA PHE A 92 -19.38 -7.07 -5.31
C PHE A 92 -20.40 -6.44 -4.35
N SER A 93 -19.95 -5.52 -3.52
CA SER A 93 -20.79 -4.88 -2.52
C SER A 93 -20.97 -3.38 -2.74
N SER A 94 -19.97 -2.69 -3.27
CA SER A 94 -20.06 -1.26 -3.51
C SER A 94 -18.98 -0.80 -4.48
N GLU A 95 -19.18 0.41 -5.06
CA GLU A 95 -18.15 1.03 -5.91
C GLU A 95 -16.82 1.21 -5.20
N ARG A 96 -16.86 1.44 -3.88
CA ARG A 96 -15.65 1.69 -3.09
C ARG A 96 -14.80 0.46 -2.92
N ASP A 97 -15.34 -0.73 -3.22
CA ASP A 97 -14.57 -1.98 -3.18
C ASP A 97 -13.96 -2.33 -4.54
N LEU A 98 -14.25 -1.57 -5.58
CA LEU A 98 -13.65 -1.80 -6.89
C LEU A 98 -12.13 -1.64 -6.84
N VAL A 99 -11.44 -2.56 -7.50
CA VAL A 99 -9.99 -2.57 -7.56
C VAL A 99 -9.51 -1.67 -8.69
N ASN A 100 -8.59 -0.76 -8.40
CA ASN A 100 -7.90 0.00 -9.44
C ASN A 100 -6.79 -0.85 -10.02
N VAL A 101 -6.98 -1.31 -11.26
CA VAL A 101 -6.07 -2.22 -11.94
C VAL A 101 -4.69 -1.59 -12.15
N ASN A 102 -4.63 -0.29 -12.41
CA ASN A 102 -3.34 0.41 -12.59
C ASN A 102 -2.49 0.33 -11.32
N ILE A 103 -3.12 0.54 -10.17
CA ILE A 103 -2.43 0.45 -8.87
C ILE A 103 -1.98 -0.99 -8.60
N LEU A 104 -2.87 -1.96 -8.86
CA LEU A 104 -2.54 -3.37 -8.66
C LEU A 104 -1.34 -3.78 -9.52
N ASN A 105 -1.33 -3.38 -10.79
CA ASN A 105 -0.22 -3.70 -11.69
C ASN A 105 1.09 -3.10 -11.21
N SER A 106 1.07 -1.87 -10.71
CA SER A 106 2.27 -1.21 -10.16
C SER A 106 2.76 -1.92 -8.91
N LYS A 107 1.84 -2.31 -8.03
CA LYS A 107 2.18 -3.09 -6.82
C LYS A 107 2.93 -4.37 -7.18
N LEU A 108 2.40 -5.12 -8.15
CA LEU A 108 3.01 -6.37 -8.59
C LEU A 108 4.36 -6.13 -9.26
N LYS A 109 4.47 -5.06 -10.04
CA LYS A 109 5.72 -4.66 -10.69
C LYS A 109 6.82 -4.38 -9.66
N TYR A 110 6.49 -3.64 -8.59
CA TYR A 110 7.47 -3.31 -7.55
C TYR A 110 7.89 -4.53 -6.75
N ARG A 111 6.95 -5.41 -6.45
CA ARG A 111 7.27 -6.66 -5.76
C ARG A 111 8.21 -7.53 -6.57
N LYS A 112 7.99 -7.59 -7.89
CA LYS A 112 8.87 -8.32 -8.81
C LYS A 112 10.25 -7.68 -8.88
N LEU A 113 10.31 -6.35 -8.94
CA LEU A 113 11.57 -5.60 -8.98
C LEU A 113 12.45 -5.91 -7.75
N ILE A 114 11.82 -5.97 -6.59
CA ILE A 114 12.52 -6.20 -5.32
C ILE A 114 12.86 -7.67 -5.14
N GLY A 115 12.02 -8.57 -5.67
CA GLY A 115 12.18 -10.01 -5.49
C GLY A 115 11.60 -10.55 -4.19
N GLU A 116 10.94 -9.70 -3.39
CA GLU A 116 10.28 -10.09 -2.14
C GLU A 116 8.87 -9.54 -2.12
N GLU A 117 7.88 -10.45 -2.05
CA GLU A 117 6.47 -10.09 -2.24
C GLU A 117 5.89 -9.16 -1.17
N PHE A 118 6.44 -9.18 0.04
CA PHE A 118 5.77 -8.54 1.18
C PHE A 118 6.40 -7.21 1.61
N THR A 119 7.42 -6.74 0.91
CA THR A 119 8.15 -5.53 1.32
C THR A 119 7.57 -4.25 0.73
N VAL A 120 6.61 -4.36 -0.19
CA VAL A 120 5.83 -3.23 -0.68
C VAL A 120 4.35 -3.56 -0.53
N HIS A 121 3.62 -2.65 0.11
CA HIS A 121 2.18 -2.74 0.27
C HIS A 121 1.51 -1.65 -0.56
N SER A 122 0.35 -1.92 -1.10
CA SER A 122 -0.49 -0.85 -1.63
C SER A 122 -1.97 -1.15 -1.37
N THR A 123 -2.75 -0.09 -1.22
CA THR A 123 -4.19 -0.21 -1.25
C THR A 123 -4.64 -0.17 -2.71
N VAL A 124 -5.61 -0.99 -3.07
CA VAL A 124 -6.09 -1.08 -4.45
C VAL A 124 -7.55 -0.62 -4.61
N SER A 125 -8.21 -0.28 -3.51
CA SER A 125 -9.58 0.25 -3.50
C SER A 125 -9.70 1.41 -2.54
N GLU A 126 -10.77 2.20 -2.67
CA GLU A 126 -11.04 3.32 -1.77
C GLU A 126 -11.25 2.86 -0.33
N ASN A 127 -11.94 1.74 -0.13
CA ASN A 127 -12.19 1.20 1.21
C ASN A 127 -10.91 0.80 1.91
N GLU A 128 -9.99 0.16 1.20
CA GLU A 128 -8.69 -0.18 1.77
C GLU A 128 -7.91 1.07 2.14
N THR A 129 -7.94 2.08 1.27
CA THR A 129 -7.22 3.34 1.51
C THR A 129 -7.74 4.02 2.77
N GLU A 130 -9.06 4.12 2.92
CA GLU A 130 -9.66 4.74 4.09
C GLU A 130 -9.30 3.98 5.37
N HIS A 131 -9.35 2.66 5.34
CA HIS A 131 -8.99 1.82 6.47
C HIS A 131 -7.54 2.06 6.90
N ASN A 132 -6.61 2.06 5.93
CA ASN A 132 -5.19 2.26 6.22
C ASN A 132 -4.89 3.67 6.73
N LEU A 133 -5.50 4.70 6.14
CA LEU A 133 -5.31 6.07 6.58
C LEU A 133 -5.83 6.26 8.01
N THR A 134 -6.95 5.65 8.34
CA THR A 134 -7.52 5.72 9.69
C THR A 134 -6.57 5.12 10.72
N LEU A 135 -5.96 3.97 10.40
CA LEU A 135 -4.99 3.35 11.29
C LEU A 135 -3.71 4.15 11.45
N LEU A 136 -3.26 4.81 10.39
CA LEU A 136 -1.99 5.54 10.40
C LEU A 136 -2.12 6.94 11.03
N PHE A 137 -3.23 7.61 10.82
CA PHE A 137 -3.38 9.02 11.22
C PHE A 137 -4.60 9.30 12.10
N GLY A 138 -5.47 8.38 12.19
CA GLY A 138 -6.76 8.54 12.77
C GLY A 138 -7.04 8.43 14.14
#